data_a38bdcc3a642b1ee4df5da4ae15415c1
#
_entry.id   a38bdcc3a642b1ee4df5da4ae15415c1
#
_cell.length_a   1.000
_cell.length_b   1.000
_cell.length_c   1.000
_cell.angle_alpha   90.00
_cell.angle_beta   90.00
_cell.angle_gamma   90.00
#
_symmetry.space_group_name_H-M   'P 1'
#
loop_
_entity.id
_entity.type
_entity.pdbx_description
1 polymer ?
#
loop_
_entity_poly.entity_id
_entity_poly.type
_entity_poly.pdbx_seq_one_letter_code
_entity_poly.pdbx_strand_id
1 'polypeptide(L)'
;MPLFLTFPDWIKPEIIPGLPVRWYGLMYVIAFAITYWLFTVQVKKSGQAISKDTISNFFFSGLAGMLVGARIFATLIYSDNRLEYLTQPWLIFWPFDHTGQFTGFAGMSFHGGLVGVLLGFILYSRAKKLDLLQWGDWVVAAFPLGYTFGRLGNFINGELWGRVTTAPWGMVFPTGEPLPVSEPWVQDAMHQTGITATGALVNLPRHPSQLYEALGEGVLLWLLFWFVVKDRKPFQGFLMGAYLIAYGVVRFVIEYFRNPDKGLDFIIVFQPGTTTSQLQVPLFNFSMGQILCFLMIIAGALTLWGMSAYHKREGLLAAAVEMKKKGKRSRK
;
A
#
# COMPACT_ATOMS: atom_id res chain seq x y z
N MET A 1 20.02 21.85 22.87
CA MET A 1 20.05 21.16 21.57
C MET A 1 18.61 21.11 21.07
N PRO A 2 18.34 21.30 19.78
CA PRO A 2 16.98 21.13 19.27
C PRO A 2 16.47 19.72 19.56
N LEU A 3 15.24 19.62 20.07
CA LEU A 3 14.60 18.34 20.43
C LEU A 3 13.92 17.67 19.21
N PHE A 4 14.47 17.85 18.01
CA PHE A 4 13.90 17.35 16.75
C PHE A 4 14.98 17.27 15.68
N LEU A 5 14.68 16.55 14.59
CA LEU A 5 15.54 16.43 13.40
C LEU A 5 15.11 17.43 12.33
N THR A 6 16.06 17.85 11.51
CA THR A 6 15.77 18.60 10.28
C THR A 6 15.90 17.66 9.09
N PHE A 7 14.97 17.75 8.14
CA PHE A 7 15.08 16.99 6.89
C PHE A 7 16.37 17.39 6.18
N PRO A 8 17.22 16.44 5.77
CA PRO A 8 18.54 16.75 5.25
C PRO A 8 18.47 17.52 3.93
N ASP A 9 19.13 18.67 3.84
CA ASP A 9 19.14 19.55 2.66
C ASP A 9 19.75 18.91 1.40
N TRP A 10 20.60 17.88 1.59
CA TRP A 10 21.20 17.12 0.49
C TRP A 10 20.25 16.11 -0.15
N ILE A 11 19.14 15.77 0.51
CA ILE A 11 18.09 14.94 -0.08
C ILE A 11 17.24 15.81 -1.00
N LYS A 12 17.37 15.58 -2.30
CA LYS A 12 16.56 16.25 -3.33
C LYS A 12 15.67 15.22 -4.03
N PRO A 13 14.44 15.57 -4.43
CA PRO A 13 13.55 14.66 -5.16
C PRO A 13 14.10 14.24 -6.53
N GLU A 14 14.91 15.11 -7.15
CA GLU A 14 15.53 14.88 -8.45
C GLU A 14 16.84 14.11 -8.29
N ILE A 15 17.07 13.09 -9.14
CA ILE A 15 18.33 12.33 -9.17
C ILE A 15 19.44 13.21 -9.77
N ILE A 16 19.10 13.93 -10.84
CA ILE A 16 20.01 14.87 -11.53
C ILE A 16 19.30 16.21 -11.57
N PRO A 17 19.86 17.26 -10.97
CA PRO A 17 19.29 18.61 -11.02
C PRO A 17 19.01 19.06 -12.45
N GLY A 18 17.80 19.55 -12.71
CA GLY A 18 17.37 20.03 -14.02
C GLY A 18 16.85 18.96 -14.98
N LEU A 19 16.88 17.68 -14.63
CA LEU A 19 16.22 16.61 -15.38
C LEU A 19 14.94 16.13 -14.68
N PRO A 20 13.89 15.73 -15.43
CA PRO A 20 12.62 15.26 -14.84
C PRO A 20 12.71 13.85 -14.23
N VAL A 21 13.93 13.36 -13.96
CA VAL A 21 14.16 12.03 -13.40
C VAL A 21 14.20 12.12 -11.88
N ARG A 22 13.18 11.58 -11.23
CA ARG A 22 12.99 11.64 -9.77
C ARG A 22 13.28 10.30 -9.09
N TRP A 23 13.81 10.35 -7.87
CA TRP A 23 14.01 9.19 -7.01
C TRP A 23 12.74 8.36 -6.84
N TYR A 24 11.58 9.01 -6.78
CA TYR A 24 10.29 8.34 -6.67
C TYR A 24 10.06 7.32 -7.80
N GLY A 25 10.31 7.70 -9.04
CA GLY A 25 10.23 6.79 -10.19
C GLY A 25 11.22 5.63 -10.10
N LEU A 26 12.49 5.92 -9.72
CA LEU A 26 13.50 4.89 -9.54
C LEU A 26 13.13 3.90 -8.41
N MET A 27 12.59 4.39 -7.30
CA MET A 27 12.13 3.53 -6.19
C MET A 27 11.01 2.58 -6.63
N TYR A 28 10.10 2.99 -7.51
CA TYR A 28 9.12 2.09 -8.10
C TYR A 28 9.76 1.00 -8.98
N VAL A 29 10.74 1.38 -9.82
CA VAL A 29 11.48 0.40 -10.62
C VAL A 29 12.18 -0.62 -9.73
N ILE A 30 12.83 -0.18 -8.66
CA ILE A 30 13.48 -1.06 -7.67
C ILE A 30 12.43 -1.94 -6.98
N ALA A 31 11.29 -1.39 -6.57
CA ALA A 31 10.20 -2.13 -5.94
C ALA A 31 9.69 -3.28 -6.83
N PHE A 32 9.45 -2.99 -8.11
CA PHE A 32 9.05 -4.00 -9.09
C PHE A 32 10.15 -5.04 -9.32
N ALA A 33 11.39 -4.62 -9.49
CA ALA A 33 12.53 -5.51 -9.72
C ALA A 33 12.74 -6.48 -8.55
N ILE A 34 12.68 -5.99 -7.31
CA ILE A 34 12.80 -6.82 -6.09
C ILE A 34 11.63 -7.79 -5.99
N THR A 35 10.39 -7.32 -6.17
CA THR A 35 9.21 -8.17 -6.12
C THR A 35 9.27 -9.27 -7.18
N TYR A 36 9.64 -8.93 -8.42
CA TYR A 36 9.83 -9.87 -9.51
C TYR A 36 10.93 -10.89 -9.21
N TRP A 37 12.06 -10.44 -8.70
CA TRP A 37 13.18 -11.32 -8.34
C TRP A 37 12.79 -12.31 -7.24
N LEU A 38 12.21 -11.82 -6.14
CA LEU A 38 11.76 -12.67 -5.03
C LEU A 38 10.68 -13.67 -5.46
N PHE A 39 9.75 -13.23 -6.30
CA PHE A 39 8.75 -14.13 -6.90
C PHE A 39 9.43 -15.24 -7.73
N THR A 40 10.36 -14.86 -8.61
CA THR A 40 11.09 -15.81 -9.45
C THR A 40 11.89 -16.82 -8.62
N VAL A 41 12.46 -16.39 -7.48
CA VAL A 41 13.14 -17.30 -6.53
C VAL A 41 12.17 -18.34 -5.98
N GLN A 42 10.93 -17.95 -5.64
CA GLN A 42 9.91 -18.89 -5.14
C GLN A 42 9.47 -19.89 -6.24
N VAL A 43 9.24 -19.40 -7.46
CA VAL A 43 8.91 -20.25 -8.60
C VAL A 43 9.99 -21.29 -8.83
N LYS A 44 11.27 -20.91 -8.84
CA LYS A 44 12.39 -21.85 -8.98
C LYS A 44 12.43 -22.88 -7.85
N LYS A 45 12.19 -22.46 -6.61
CA LYS A 45 12.17 -23.36 -5.43
C LYS A 45 10.99 -24.33 -5.45
N SER A 46 9.88 -23.98 -6.11
CA SER A 46 8.71 -24.86 -6.23
C SER A 46 8.92 -26.09 -7.12
N GLY A 47 10.00 -26.11 -7.90
CA GLY A 47 10.30 -27.19 -8.87
C GLY A 47 9.36 -27.21 -10.09
N GLN A 48 8.46 -26.25 -10.23
CA GLN A 48 7.54 -26.18 -11.36
C GLN A 48 8.25 -25.63 -12.60
N ALA A 49 8.02 -26.27 -13.74
CA ALA A 49 8.56 -25.86 -15.04
C ALA A 49 7.75 -24.66 -15.61
N ILE A 50 7.93 -23.47 -15.03
CA ILE A 50 7.28 -22.26 -15.48
C ILE A 50 8.28 -21.43 -16.31
N SER A 51 7.89 -21.04 -17.53
CA SER A 51 8.74 -20.24 -18.40
C SER A 51 8.94 -18.81 -17.85
N LYS A 52 10.09 -18.21 -18.16
CA LYS A 52 10.36 -16.82 -17.82
C LYS A 52 9.33 -15.87 -18.43
N ASP A 53 8.89 -16.15 -19.66
CA ASP A 53 7.87 -15.34 -20.35
C ASP A 53 6.53 -15.37 -19.62
N THR A 54 6.14 -16.52 -19.07
CA THR A 54 4.90 -16.61 -18.26
C THR A 54 4.98 -15.73 -17.02
N ILE A 55 6.13 -15.73 -16.32
CA ILE A 55 6.34 -14.89 -15.15
C ILE A 55 6.34 -13.41 -15.54
N SER A 56 7.11 -13.05 -16.57
CA SER A 56 7.21 -11.65 -17.04
C SER A 56 5.85 -11.11 -17.50
N ASN A 57 5.11 -11.90 -18.28
CA ASN A 57 3.79 -11.50 -18.75
C ASN A 57 2.75 -11.38 -17.61
N PHE A 58 2.87 -12.21 -16.56
CA PHE A 58 2.04 -12.08 -15.36
C PHE A 58 2.29 -10.71 -14.69
N PHE A 59 3.54 -10.34 -14.44
CA PHE A 59 3.87 -9.03 -13.87
C PHE A 59 3.50 -7.88 -14.79
N PHE A 60 3.71 -8.04 -16.11
CA PHE A 60 3.31 -7.04 -17.09
C PHE A 60 1.80 -6.84 -17.13
N SER A 61 1.01 -7.91 -17.02
CA SER A 61 -0.46 -7.80 -16.96
C SER A 61 -0.93 -7.07 -15.70
N GLY A 62 -0.27 -7.30 -14.56
CA GLY A 62 -0.52 -6.55 -13.34
C GLY A 62 -0.17 -5.07 -13.48
N LEU A 63 0.99 -4.74 -14.04
CA LEU A 63 1.43 -3.37 -14.29
C LEU A 63 0.49 -2.63 -15.26
N ALA A 64 0.14 -3.25 -16.37
CA ALA A 64 -0.81 -2.69 -17.33
C ALA A 64 -2.18 -2.47 -16.69
N GLY A 65 -2.67 -3.47 -15.95
CA GLY A 65 -3.92 -3.35 -15.19
C GLY A 65 -3.87 -2.22 -14.18
N MET A 66 -2.75 -2.06 -13.45
CA MET A 66 -2.56 -0.96 -12.49
C MET A 66 -2.68 0.41 -13.17
N LEU A 67 -1.99 0.62 -14.28
CA LEU A 67 -2.01 1.90 -15.01
C LEU A 67 -3.41 2.21 -15.54
N VAL A 68 -4.04 1.23 -16.19
CA VAL A 68 -5.41 1.37 -16.74
C VAL A 68 -6.41 1.64 -15.62
N GLY A 69 -6.41 0.84 -14.56
CA GLY A 69 -7.31 0.99 -13.44
C GLY A 69 -7.14 2.33 -12.71
N ALA A 70 -5.90 2.75 -12.48
CA ALA A 70 -5.60 4.02 -11.83
C ALA A 70 -6.16 5.22 -12.63
N ARG A 71 -6.07 5.20 -13.97
CA ARG A 71 -6.63 6.25 -14.83
C ARG A 71 -8.15 6.21 -14.89
N ILE A 72 -8.74 5.04 -15.09
CA ILE A 72 -10.19 4.87 -15.14
C ILE A 72 -10.84 5.39 -13.85
N PHE A 73 -10.34 5.00 -12.69
CA PHE A 73 -10.88 5.48 -11.42
C PHE A 73 -10.66 6.98 -11.20
N ALA A 74 -9.49 7.51 -11.55
CA ALA A 74 -9.24 8.94 -11.43
C ALA A 74 -10.19 9.78 -12.27
N THR A 75 -10.49 9.35 -13.49
CA THR A 75 -11.31 10.11 -14.45
C THR A 75 -12.81 9.86 -14.29
N LEU A 76 -13.24 8.61 -14.05
CA LEU A 76 -14.68 8.27 -14.04
C LEU A 76 -15.29 8.27 -12.63
N ILE A 77 -14.47 8.11 -11.58
CA ILE A 77 -14.97 8.01 -10.19
C ILE A 77 -14.66 9.26 -9.38
N TYR A 78 -13.44 9.80 -9.49
CA TYR A 78 -12.99 10.92 -8.66
C TYR A 78 -13.05 12.29 -9.35
N SER A 79 -13.21 12.34 -10.69
CA SER A 79 -13.29 13.61 -11.41
C SER A 79 -14.70 14.19 -11.38
N ASP A 80 -14.81 15.49 -11.21
CA ASP A 80 -16.07 16.23 -11.39
C ASP A 80 -16.50 16.26 -12.86
N ASN A 81 -15.55 16.16 -13.79
CA ASN A 81 -15.78 16.18 -15.25
C ASN A 81 -16.05 14.77 -15.83
N ARG A 82 -16.56 13.82 -15.04
CA ARG A 82 -16.80 12.43 -15.47
C ARG A 82 -17.64 12.29 -16.74
N LEU A 83 -18.61 13.20 -16.97
CA LEU A 83 -19.44 13.18 -18.17
C LEU A 83 -18.64 13.45 -19.45
N GLU A 84 -17.64 14.33 -19.39
CA GLU A 84 -16.73 14.58 -20.51
C GLU A 84 -15.93 13.32 -20.87
N TYR A 85 -15.40 12.62 -19.88
CA TYR A 85 -14.68 11.35 -20.11
C TYR A 85 -15.59 10.23 -20.63
N LEU A 86 -16.87 10.22 -20.28
CA LEU A 86 -17.84 9.26 -20.83
C LEU A 86 -18.20 9.55 -22.27
N THR A 87 -18.30 10.82 -22.66
CA THR A 87 -18.59 11.22 -24.03
C THR A 87 -17.37 11.21 -24.95
N GLN A 88 -16.17 11.38 -24.37
CA GLN A 88 -14.89 11.41 -25.05
C GLN A 88 -13.87 10.46 -24.38
N PRO A 89 -14.06 9.12 -24.50
CA PRO A 89 -13.30 8.14 -23.72
C PRO A 89 -11.78 8.14 -24.01
N TRP A 90 -11.34 8.66 -25.16
CA TRP A 90 -9.91 8.80 -25.44
C TRP A 90 -9.20 9.77 -24.49
N LEU A 91 -9.90 10.76 -23.91
CA LEU A 91 -9.35 11.69 -22.93
C LEU A 91 -8.88 11.00 -21.64
N ILE A 92 -9.40 9.83 -21.33
CA ILE A 92 -8.93 9.04 -20.17
C ILE A 92 -7.41 8.81 -20.25
N PHE A 93 -6.88 8.56 -21.43
CA PHE A 93 -5.45 8.27 -21.65
C PHE A 93 -4.73 9.37 -22.45
N TRP A 94 -5.40 10.53 -22.66
CA TRP A 94 -4.79 11.65 -23.36
C TRP A 94 -3.84 12.42 -22.43
N PRO A 95 -2.55 12.57 -22.80
CA PRO A 95 -1.54 13.14 -21.91
C PRO A 95 -1.38 14.66 -22.04
N PHE A 96 -2.28 15.34 -22.74
CA PHE A 96 -2.24 16.79 -22.95
C PHE A 96 -3.50 17.43 -22.37
N ASP A 97 -3.37 18.66 -21.85
CA ASP A 97 -4.51 19.49 -21.45
C ASP A 97 -5.21 20.19 -22.63
N HIS A 98 -6.25 20.96 -22.34
CA HIS A 98 -7.02 21.70 -23.35
C HIS A 98 -6.19 22.77 -24.09
N THR A 99 -5.04 23.16 -23.56
CA THR A 99 -4.12 24.13 -24.18
C THR A 99 -3.08 23.46 -25.07
N GLY A 100 -3.06 22.11 -25.11
CA GLY A 100 -2.06 21.31 -25.81
C GLY A 100 -0.75 21.15 -25.04
N GLN A 101 -0.70 21.54 -23.77
CA GLN A 101 0.47 21.36 -22.92
C GLN A 101 0.54 19.92 -22.40
N PHE A 102 1.74 19.32 -22.47
CA PHE A 102 1.95 17.97 -21.97
C PHE A 102 1.89 17.94 -20.45
N THR A 103 0.84 17.29 -19.93
CA THR A 103 0.60 17.10 -18.49
C THR A 103 0.93 15.69 -18.02
N GLY A 104 1.29 14.80 -18.96
CA GLY A 104 1.48 13.39 -18.67
C GLY A 104 0.17 12.71 -18.22
N PHE A 105 0.28 11.63 -17.46
CA PHE A 105 -0.86 10.97 -16.85
C PHE A 105 -1.16 11.55 -15.46
N ALA A 106 -1.44 12.86 -15.39
CA ALA A 106 -1.81 13.52 -14.15
C ALA A 106 -3.13 12.92 -13.59
N GLY A 107 -3.21 12.77 -12.28
CA GLY A 107 -4.37 12.17 -11.61
C GLY A 107 -4.42 10.64 -11.77
N MET A 108 -3.70 9.95 -10.90
CA MET A 108 -3.73 8.49 -10.77
C MET A 108 -4.40 8.12 -9.45
N SER A 109 -5.40 7.23 -9.50
CA SER A 109 -6.08 6.73 -8.31
C SER A 109 -5.37 5.50 -7.74
N PHE A 110 -5.02 5.56 -6.45
CA PHE A 110 -4.48 4.39 -5.75
C PHE A 110 -5.47 3.20 -5.75
N HIS A 111 -6.74 3.45 -5.42
CA HIS A 111 -7.76 2.40 -5.40
C HIS A 111 -7.98 1.77 -6.79
N GLY A 112 -8.01 2.61 -7.82
CA GLY A 112 -8.08 2.14 -9.20
C GLY A 112 -6.89 1.31 -9.61
N GLY A 113 -5.68 1.71 -9.19
CA GLY A 113 -4.46 0.94 -9.43
C GLY A 113 -4.50 -0.43 -8.73
N LEU A 114 -4.96 -0.48 -7.48
CA LEU A 114 -5.11 -1.74 -6.74
C LEU A 114 -6.11 -2.69 -7.39
N VAL A 115 -7.29 -2.20 -7.76
CA VAL A 115 -8.29 -3.01 -8.48
C VAL A 115 -7.74 -3.47 -9.82
N GLY A 116 -7.07 -2.59 -10.54
CA GLY A 116 -6.50 -2.89 -11.85
C GLY A 116 -5.41 -3.97 -11.81
N VAL A 117 -4.47 -3.90 -10.85
CA VAL A 117 -3.42 -4.91 -10.72
C VAL A 117 -4.01 -6.28 -10.38
N LEU A 118 -5.00 -6.34 -9.48
CA LEU A 118 -5.69 -7.59 -9.15
C LEU A 118 -6.42 -8.17 -10.35
N LEU A 119 -7.16 -7.36 -11.09
CA LEU A 119 -7.83 -7.79 -12.33
C LEU A 119 -6.83 -8.28 -13.38
N GLY A 120 -5.71 -7.58 -13.57
CA GLY A 120 -4.65 -8.01 -14.49
C GLY A 120 -4.10 -9.39 -14.11
N PHE A 121 -3.78 -9.62 -12.85
CA PHE A 121 -3.32 -10.92 -12.35
C PHE A 121 -4.37 -12.02 -12.52
N ILE A 122 -5.64 -11.75 -12.18
CA ILE A 122 -6.74 -12.71 -12.29
C ILE A 122 -6.99 -13.08 -13.76
N LEU A 123 -7.10 -12.10 -14.64
CA LEU A 123 -7.38 -12.33 -16.07
C LEU A 123 -6.24 -13.13 -16.72
N TYR A 124 -4.99 -12.76 -16.49
CA TYR A 124 -3.84 -13.48 -17.02
C TYR A 124 -3.78 -14.92 -16.48
N SER A 125 -3.95 -15.09 -15.16
CA SER A 125 -3.93 -16.40 -14.53
C SER A 125 -5.02 -17.32 -15.09
N ARG A 126 -6.24 -16.80 -15.31
CA ARG A 126 -7.35 -17.55 -15.93
C ARG A 126 -7.04 -17.92 -17.37
N ALA A 127 -6.53 -16.97 -18.17
CA ALA A 127 -6.18 -17.20 -19.58
C ALA A 127 -5.08 -18.27 -19.74
N LYS A 128 -4.12 -18.30 -18.81
CA LYS A 128 -3.01 -19.28 -18.82
C LYS A 128 -3.26 -20.50 -17.94
N LYS A 129 -4.44 -20.61 -17.32
CA LYS A 129 -4.83 -21.72 -16.41
C LYS A 129 -3.82 -21.90 -15.26
N LEU A 130 -3.29 -20.78 -14.73
CA LEU A 130 -2.40 -20.78 -13.58
C LEU A 130 -3.19 -20.92 -12.28
N ASP A 131 -2.60 -21.54 -11.28
CA ASP A 131 -3.19 -21.62 -9.94
C ASP A 131 -3.12 -20.25 -9.25
N LEU A 132 -4.24 -19.53 -9.28
CA LEU A 132 -4.33 -18.18 -8.75
C LEU A 132 -4.01 -18.11 -7.24
N LEU A 133 -4.35 -19.15 -6.47
CA LEU A 133 -4.09 -19.16 -5.04
C LEU A 133 -2.60 -19.31 -4.75
N GLN A 134 -1.94 -20.20 -5.46
CA GLN A 134 -0.50 -20.40 -5.34
C GLN A 134 0.28 -19.17 -5.81
N TRP A 135 -0.09 -18.59 -6.97
CA TRP A 135 0.57 -17.40 -7.50
C TRP A 135 0.34 -16.18 -6.62
N GLY A 136 -0.87 -16.03 -6.07
CA GLY A 136 -1.19 -14.99 -5.09
C GLY A 136 -0.33 -15.11 -3.83
N ASP A 137 -0.15 -16.31 -3.29
CA ASP A 137 0.74 -16.55 -2.15
C ASP A 137 2.19 -16.14 -2.46
N TRP A 138 2.69 -16.44 -3.66
CA TRP A 138 4.04 -16.03 -4.07
C TRP A 138 4.20 -14.51 -4.19
N VAL A 139 3.18 -13.83 -4.72
CA VAL A 139 3.16 -12.36 -4.79
C VAL A 139 3.21 -11.78 -3.38
N VAL A 140 2.33 -12.26 -2.49
CA VAL A 140 2.22 -11.76 -1.12
C VAL A 140 3.51 -11.94 -0.32
N ALA A 141 4.24 -13.04 -0.49
CA ALA A 141 5.51 -13.23 0.18
C ALA A 141 6.65 -12.34 -0.37
N ALA A 142 6.53 -11.87 -1.62
CA ALA A 142 7.55 -11.05 -2.28
C ALA A 142 7.28 -9.53 -2.18
N PHE A 143 6.01 -9.14 -2.29
CA PHE A 143 5.57 -7.75 -2.44
C PHE A 143 5.99 -6.80 -1.30
N PRO A 144 5.95 -7.19 0.00
CA PRO A 144 6.17 -6.21 1.07
C PRO A 144 7.57 -5.60 1.04
N LEU A 145 8.61 -6.34 0.63
CA LEU A 145 9.94 -5.75 0.49
C LEU A 145 9.98 -4.70 -0.63
N GLY A 146 9.27 -4.92 -1.74
CA GLY A 146 9.11 -3.92 -2.79
C GLY A 146 8.39 -2.66 -2.29
N TYR A 147 7.33 -2.84 -1.51
CA TYR A 147 6.58 -1.73 -0.90
C TYR A 147 7.45 -0.80 -0.06
N THR A 148 8.46 -1.33 0.63
CA THR A 148 9.46 -0.53 1.39
C THR A 148 10.04 0.59 0.53
N PHE A 149 10.43 0.29 -0.71
CA PHE A 149 11.06 1.27 -1.59
C PHE A 149 10.08 2.35 -2.05
N GLY A 150 8.80 2.03 -2.23
CA GLY A 150 7.77 3.04 -2.49
C GLY A 150 7.67 4.06 -1.35
N ARG A 151 7.73 3.60 -0.10
CA ARG A 151 7.69 4.48 1.08
C ARG A 151 8.99 5.29 1.26
N LEU A 152 10.14 4.70 0.96
CA LEU A 152 11.39 5.46 0.90
C LEU A 152 11.34 6.55 -0.19
N GLY A 153 10.69 6.28 -1.31
CA GLY A 153 10.44 7.28 -2.35
C GLY A 153 9.61 8.47 -1.83
N ASN A 154 8.52 8.20 -1.07
CA ASN A 154 7.73 9.26 -0.43
C ASN A 154 8.57 10.07 0.58
N PHE A 155 9.43 9.40 1.37
CA PHE A 155 10.33 10.08 2.29
C PHE A 155 11.30 10.99 1.55
N ILE A 156 11.97 10.53 0.50
CA ILE A 156 12.90 11.34 -0.32
C ILE A 156 12.18 12.52 -0.97
N ASN A 157 10.94 12.36 -1.40
CA ASN A 157 10.12 13.47 -1.90
C ASN A 157 9.65 14.44 -0.79
N GLY A 158 9.83 14.10 0.48
CA GLY A 158 9.35 14.89 1.61
C GLY A 158 7.81 14.95 1.70
N GLU A 159 7.10 13.96 1.17
CA GLU A 159 5.64 13.91 1.12
C GLU A 159 5.05 12.81 2.02
N LEU A 160 3.75 12.89 2.33
CA LEU A 160 3.03 11.91 3.16
C LEU A 160 3.63 11.74 4.58
N TRP A 161 4.15 12.81 5.11
CA TRP A 161 4.63 12.90 6.49
C TRP A 161 3.49 12.71 7.50
N GLY A 162 3.85 12.40 8.73
CA GLY A 162 2.89 12.15 9.81
C GLY A 162 2.39 13.40 10.53
N ARG A 163 1.69 13.15 11.62
CA ARG A 163 1.18 14.21 12.52
C ARG A 163 2.33 14.99 13.15
N VAL A 164 2.01 16.18 13.64
CA VAL A 164 2.93 16.97 14.48
C VAL A 164 3.30 16.15 15.72
N THR A 165 4.57 16.23 16.11
CA THR A 165 5.09 15.49 17.28
C THR A 165 6.15 16.30 18.00
N THR A 166 6.25 16.07 19.31
CA THR A 166 7.34 16.54 20.16
C THR A 166 8.38 15.47 20.45
N ALA A 167 8.26 14.28 19.83
CA ALA A 167 9.22 13.21 19.97
C ALA A 167 10.60 13.62 19.44
N PRO A 168 11.73 13.19 20.08
CA PRO A 168 13.07 13.62 19.68
C PRO A 168 13.52 13.18 18.29
N TRP A 169 12.80 12.23 17.67
CA TRP A 169 13.00 11.82 16.27
C TRP A 169 11.99 12.46 15.30
N GLY A 170 11.13 13.37 15.81
CA GLY A 170 10.27 14.19 14.96
C GLY A 170 11.12 14.99 13.97
N MET A 171 10.65 15.14 12.73
CA MET A 171 11.42 15.77 11.66
C MET A 171 10.67 16.94 11.06
N VAL A 172 11.35 18.08 10.88
CA VAL A 172 10.81 19.23 10.15
C VAL A 172 11.01 19.00 8.66
N PHE A 173 9.91 18.76 7.95
CA PHE A 173 9.92 18.57 6.50
C PHE A 173 9.76 19.91 5.77
N PRO A 174 10.57 20.20 4.72
CA PRO A 174 10.44 21.44 3.96
C PRO A 174 9.06 21.63 3.32
N THR A 175 8.39 20.51 2.98
CA THR A 175 7.05 20.47 2.40
C THR A 175 5.95 20.40 3.47
N GLY A 176 6.33 20.43 4.76
CA GLY A 176 5.40 20.39 5.87
C GLY A 176 4.43 21.56 5.81
N GLU A 177 3.14 21.30 6.00
CA GLU A 177 2.11 22.33 6.00
C GLU A 177 2.30 23.26 7.19
N PRO A 178 2.51 24.58 6.97
CA PRO A 178 2.66 25.52 8.05
C PRO A 178 1.35 25.67 8.83
N LEU A 179 1.48 25.85 10.15
CA LEU A 179 0.36 25.88 11.09
C LEU A 179 0.24 27.28 11.71
N PRO A 180 -0.99 27.77 11.98
CA PRO A 180 -1.21 29.07 12.60
C PRO A 180 -0.68 29.09 14.04
N VAL A 181 0.17 30.08 14.34
CA VAL A 181 0.69 30.30 15.71
C VAL A 181 -0.40 30.69 16.69
N SER A 182 -1.56 31.18 16.21
CA SER A 182 -2.72 31.51 17.04
C SER A 182 -3.38 30.30 17.71
N GLU A 183 -3.13 29.08 17.22
CA GLU A 183 -3.71 27.88 17.80
C GLU A 183 -2.99 27.50 19.11
N PRO A 184 -3.70 27.29 20.23
CA PRO A 184 -3.08 27.00 21.52
C PRO A 184 -2.20 25.78 21.51
N TRP A 185 -2.65 24.69 20.85
CA TRP A 185 -1.87 23.44 20.75
C TRP A 185 -0.59 23.61 19.91
N VAL A 186 -0.57 24.53 18.94
CA VAL A 186 0.63 24.89 18.17
C VAL A 186 1.64 25.61 19.06
N GLN A 187 1.17 26.53 19.91
CA GLN A 187 2.03 27.23 20.89
C GLN A 187 2.65 26.23 21.89
N ASP A 188 1.85 25.27 22.38
CA ASP A 188 2.35 24.20 23.26
C ASP A 188 3.43 23.36 22.57
N ALA A 189 3.21 23.00 21.29
CA ALA A 189 4.19 22.26 20.52
C ALA A 189 5.48 23.07 20.28
N MET A 190 5.36 24.35 19.97
CA MET A 190 6.50 25.27 19.84
C MET A 190 7.31 25.34 21.15
N HIS A 191 6.63 25.50 22.27
CA HIS A 191 7.29 25.54 23.59
C HIS A 191 8.03 24.23 23.88
N GLN A 192 7.42 23.07 23.65
CA GLN A 192 8.01 21.76 23.89
C GLN A 192 9.19 21.45 22.97
N THR A 193 9.14 21.91 21.71
CA THR A 193 10.21 21.67 20.72
C THR A 193 11.29 22.75 20.72
N GLY A 194 11.05 23.89 21.37
CA GLY A 194 11.95 25.06 21.35
C GLY A 194 11.97 25.79 20.01
N ILE A 195 10.96 25.58 19.14
CA ILE A 195 10.85 26.28 17.87
C ILE A 195 10.21 27.65 18.10
N THR A 196 10.78 28.66 17.48
CA THR A 196 10.24 30.02 17.47
C THR A 196 9.71 30.37 16.10
N ALA A 197 8.52 30.97 16.03
CA ALA A 197 7.97 31.47 14.80
C ALA A 197 8.49 32.90 14.51
N THR A 198 8.77 33.19 13.27
CA THR A 198 9.12 34.54 12.79
C THR A 198 7.92 35.27 12.19
N GLY A 199 6.74 34.65 12.17
CA GLY A 199 5.50 35.20 11.61
C GLY A 199 4.26 34.50 12.14
N ALA A 200 3.13 34.64 11.44
CA ALA A 200 1.84 34.07 11.84
C ALA A 200 1.74 32.53 11.64
N LEU A 201 2.68 31.94 10.92
CA LEU A 201 2.72 30.52 10.61
C LEU A 201 4.04 29.90 11.05
N VAL A 202 4.01 28.62 11.44
CA VAL A 202 5.18 27.84 11.83
C VAL A 202 5.14 26.44 11.25
N ASN A 203 6.29 25.91 10.81
CA ASN A 203 6.44 24.51 10.42
C ASN A 203 7.01 23.74 11.62
N LEU A 204 6.24 22.76 12.09
CA LEU A 204 6.56 21.96 13.28
C LEU A 204 7.09 20.57 12.91
N PRO A 205 7.85 19.92 13.81
CA PRO A 205 8.32 18.57 13.61
C PRO A 205 7.15 17.60 13.47
N ARG A 206 7.28 16.64 12.57
CA ARG A 206 6.27 15.61 12.27
C ARG A 206 6.85 14.23 12.39
N HIS A 207 6.03 13.24 12.66
CA HIS A 207 6.43 11.86 12.58
C HIS A 207 6.89 11.53 11.15
N PRO A 208 8.07 10.94 10.94
CA PRO A 208 8.48 10.42 9.63
C PRO A 208 7.71 9.11 9.33
N SER A 209 6.38 9.22 9.17
CA SER A 209 5.46 8.08 9.03
C SER A 209 5.79 7.21 7.82
N GLN A 210 6.39 7.78 6.78
CA GLN A 210 6.89 7.03 5.63
C GLN A 210 7.92 5.96 6.04
N LEU A 211 8.79 6.27 7.01
CA LEU A 211 9.78 5.33 7.54
C LEU A 211 9.12 4.26 8.43
N TYR A 212 8.07 4.63 9.19
CA TYR A 212 7.31 3.64 9.96
C TYR A 212 6.59 2.66 9.04
N GLU A 213 5.98 3.17 7.96
CA GLU A 213 5.34 2.36 6.93
C GLU A 213 6.37 1.47 6.20
N ALA A 214 7.53 2.02 5.81
CA ALA A 214 8.61 1.25 5.19
C ALA A 214 9.10 0.10 6.09
N LEU A 215 9.29 0.37 7.38
CA LEU A 215 9.74 -0.64 8.34
C LEU A 215 8.62 -1.63 8.68
N GLY A 216 7.45 -1.16 9.09
CA GLY A 216 6.35 -2.00 9.60
C GLY A 216 5.64 -2.77 8.48
N GLU A 217 5.13 -2.05 7.48
CA GLU A 217 4.34 -2.62 6.38
C GLU A 217 5.24 -3.27 5.30
N GLY A 218 6.49 -2.81 5.18
CA GLY A 218 7.48 -3.32 4.25
C GLY A 218 8.36 -4.41 4.87
N VAL A 219 9.43 -3.98 5.56
CA VAL A 219 10.49 -4.89 6.04
C VAL A 219 9.98 -5.95 7.01
N LEU A 220 9.27 -5.55 8.08
CA LEU A 220 8.81 -6.49 9.11
C LEU A 220 7.82 -7.50 8.55
N LEU A 221 6.83 -7.07 7.74
CA LEU A 221 5.92 -7.99 7.09
C LEU A 221 6.64 -8.90 6.11
N TRP A 222 7.63 -8.38 5.34
CA TRP A 222 8.43 -9.23 4.48
C TRP A 222 9.20 -10.29 5.26
N LEU A 223 9.88 -9.92 6.35
CA LEU A 223 10.59 -10.88 7.21
C LEU A 223 9.64 -11.95 7.75
N LEU A 224 8.47 -11.55 8.24
CA LEU A 224 7.45 -12.47 8.74
C LEU A 224 6.99 -13.44 7.64
N PHE A 225 6.57 -12.92 6.50
CA PHE A 225 6.01 -13.75 5.43
C PHE A 225 7.06 -14.58 4.72
N TRP A 226 8.26 -14.04 4.50
CA TRP A 226 9.33 -14.73 3.77
C TRP A 226 10.02 -15.82 4.60
N PHE A 227 10.28 -15.60 5.87
CA PHE A 227 11.06 -16.53 6.69
C PHE A 227 10.21 -17.38 7.64
N VAL A 228 9.01 -16.94 7.99
CA VAL A 228 8.18 -17.65 8.98
C VAL A 228 6.95 -18.30 8.35
N VAL A 229 6.15 -17.56 7.57
CA VAL A 229 4.81 -17.99 7.18
C VAL A 229 4.80 -18.83 5.90
N LYS A 230 5.56 -18.43 4.84
CA LYS A 230 5.40 -19.06 3.51
C LYS A 230 5.66 -20.57 3.48
N ASP A 231 6.62 -21.05 4.26
CA ASP A 231 7.00 -22.47 4.29
C ASP A 231 6.15 -23.26 5.31
N ARG A 232 5.31 -22.59 6.12
CA ARG A 232 4.42 -23.20 7.12
C ARG A 232 2.93 -23.06 6.79
N LYS A 233 2.61 -22.54 5.60
CA LYS A 233 1.21 -22.36 5.20
C LYS A 233 0.46 -23.69 5.14
N PRO A 234 -0.75 -23.77 5.74
CA PRO A 234 -1.51 -25.02 5.79
C PRO A 234 -2.20 -25.38 4.47
N PHE A 235 -2.43 -24.39 3.59
CA PHE A 235 -3.08 -24.56 2.28
C PHE A 235 -2.70 -23.40 1.35
N GLN A 236 -2.98 -23.56 0.07
CA GLN A 236 -2.79 -22.50 -0.94
C GLN A 236 -3.82 -21.38 -0.74
N GLY A 237 -3.37 -20.13 -0.89
CA GLY A 237 -4.16 -18.94 -0.63
C GLY A 237 -4.11 -18.47 0.84
N PHE A 238 -3.43 -19.21 1.72
CA PHE A 238 -3.30 -18.83 3.13
C PHE A 238 -2.58 -17.50 3.30
N LEU A 239 -1.49 -17.26 2.55
CA LEU A 239 -0.70 -16.03 2.69
C LEU A 239 -1.53 -14.79 2.34
N MET A 240 -2.44 -14.88 1.38
CA MET A 240 -3.28 -13.74 1.00
C MET A 240 -4.17 -13.28 2.16
N GLY A 241 -4.89 -14.20 2.81
CA GLY A 241 -5.73 -13.87 3.97
C GLY A 241 -4.91 -13.44 5.19
N ALA A 242 -3.82 -14.14 5.47
CA ALA A 242 -2.92 -13.80 6.57
C ALA A 242 -2.27 -12.42 6.39
N TYR A 243 -1.92 -12.05 5.16
CA TYR A 243 -1.35 -10.73 4.86
C TYR A 243 -2.36 -9.61 5.06
N LEU A 244 -3.61 -9.79 4.64
CA LEU A 244 -4.67 -8.79 4.89
C LEU A 244 -4.83 -8.51 6.38
N ILE A 245 -4.76 -9.55 7.23
CA ILE A 245 -4.82 -9.38 8.68
C ILE A 245 -3.57 -8.67 9.18
N ALA A 246 -2.38 -9.17 8.84
CA ALA A 246 -1.12 -8.64 9.36
C ALA A 246 -0.89 -7.18 8.92
N TYR A 247 -1.13 -6.88 7.65
CA TYR A 247 -1.06 -5.52 7.13
C TYR A 247 -2.10 -4.62 7.79
N GLY A 248 -3.35 -5.08 7.90
CA GLY A 248 -4.42 -4.33 8.55
C GLY A 248 -4.07 -3.95 10.00
N VAL A 249 -3.48 -4.87 10.77
CA VAL A 249 -3.03 -4.62 12.15
C VAL A 249 -1.89 -3.60 12.19
N VAL A 250 -0.83 -3.81 11.40
CA VAL A 250 0.33 -2.90 11.37
C VAL A 250 -0.09 -1.51 10.90
N ARG A 251 -0.87 -1.43 9.83
CA ARG A 251 -1.38 -0.17 9.29
C ARG A 251 -2.30 0.55 10.28
N PHE A 252 -3.18 -0.16 10.97
CA PHE A 252 -4.05 0.40 12.00
C PHE A 252 -3.25 1.13 13.08
N VAL A 253 -2.13 0.53 13.52
CA VAL A 253 -1.25 1.14 14.52
C VAL A 253 -0.51 2.36 13.94
N ILE A 254 0.02 2.25 12.73
CA ILE A 254 0.76 3.35 12.07
C ILE A 254 -0.16 4.54 11.81
N GLU A 255 -1.46 4.33 11.59
CA GLU A 255 -2.41 5.40 11.32
C GLU A 255 -2.53 6.42 12.47
N TYR A 256 -2.22 6.06 13.70
CA TYR A 256 -2.13 7.01 14.82
C TYR A 256 -1.04 8.06 14.63
N PHE A 257 0.01 7.73 13.92
CA PHE A 257 1.16 8.61 13.66
C PHE A 257 1.06 9.33 12.31
N ARG A 258 0.15 8.90 11.45
CA ARG A 258 -0.02 9.44 10.12
C ARG A 258 -0.89 10.69 10.14
N ASN A 259 -0.55 11.68 9.30
CA ASN A 259 -1.43 12.82 9.08
C ASN A 259 -2.56 12.38 8.14
N PRO A 260 -3.84 12.56 8.52
CA PRO A 260 -4.95 12.24 7.62
C PRO A 260 -4.95 13.15 6.40
N ASP A 261 -5.61 12.68 5.35
CA ASP A 261 -5.79 13.48 4.15
C ASP A 261 -6.67 14.70 4.45
N LYS A 262 -6.43 15.81 3.73
CA LYS A 262 -7.13 17.09 3.96
C LYS A 262 -8.65 16.89 3.90
N GLY A 263 -9.33 17.47 4.89
CA GLY A 263 -10.79 17.41 4.99
C GLY A 263 -11.36 16.09 5.54
N LEU A 264 -10.51 15.12 5.90
CA LEU A 264 -10.92 13.91 6.59
C LEU A 264 -10.57 14.03 8.07
N ASP A 265 -11.60 14.15 8.90
CA ASP A 265 -11.49 14.09 10.36
C ASP A 265 -11.76 12.67 10.86
N PHE A 266 -11.88 12.48 12.17
CA PHE A 266 -12.31 11.20 12.73
C PHE A 266 -13.75 10.88 12.30
N ILE A 267 -13.95 9.64 11.82
CA ILE A 267 -15.29 9.16 11.42
C ILE A 267 -16.06 8.65 12.65
N ILE A 268 -15.35 8.00 13.57
CA ILE A 268 -15.92 7.54 14.83
C ILE A 268 -15.28 8.36 15.95
N VAL A 269 -16.09 9.11 16.69
CA VAL A 269 -15.65 10.04 17.72
C VAL A 269 -16.26 9.66 19.05
N PHE A 270 -15.44 9.11 19.95
CA PHE A 270 -15.84 8.86 21.35
C PHE A 270 -15.42 10.01 22.28
N GLN A 271 -14.42 10.79 21.89
CA GLN A 271 -13.96 11.96 22.63
C GLN A 271 -14.19 13.21 21.78
N PRO A 272 -15.28 13.95 22.01
CA PRO A 272 -15.61 15.18 21.26
C PRO A 272 -14.60 16.30 21.55
N GLY A 273 -14.48 17.24 20.60
CA GLY A 273 -13.59 18.40 20.71
C GLY A 273 -12.14 18.14 20.35
N THR A 274 -11.79 16.91 19.89
CA THR A 274 -10.46 16.58 19.40
C THR A 274 -10.45 16.54 17.88
N THR A 275 -9.49 17.20 17.25
CA THR A 275 -9.26 17.16 15.80
C THR A 275 -8.07 16.27 15.47
N THR A 276 -7.99 15.82 14.22
CA THR A 276 -6.85 15.03 13.73
C THR A 276 -5.53 15.79 13.70
N SER A 277 -5.56 17.12 13.86
CA SER A 277 -4.37 17.99 13.81
C SER A 277 -3.67 18.16 15.16
N GLN A 278 -4.27 17.73 16.27
CA GLN A 278 -3.72 17.91 17.62
C GLN A 278 -2.54 16.97 17.92
N LEU A 279 -1.68 17.37 18.88
CA LEU A 279 -0.54 16.57 19.34
C LEU A 279 -0.95 15.23 19.95
N GLN A 280 -2.05 15.22 20.68
CA GLN A 280 -2.59 14.01 21.31
C GLN A 280 -3.78 13.51 20.53
N VAL A 281 -3.64 12.30 19.99
CA VAL A 281 -4.70 11.60 19.26
C VAL A 281 -5.39 10.66 20.22
N PRO A 282 -6.72 10.80 20.45
CA PRO A 282 -7.46 9.87 21.29
C PRO A 282 -7.41 8.46 20.71
N LEU A 283 -7.12 7.48 21.57
CA LEU A 283 -7.01 6.07 21.15
C LEU A 283 -8.33 5.47 20.60
N PHE A 284 -9.47 6.06 20.99
CA PHE A 284 -10.78 5.55 20.58
C PHE A 284 -11.49 6.42 19.54
N ASN A 285 -10.85 7.47 19.03
CA ASN A 285 -11.35 8.15 17.84
C ASN A 285 -10.69 7.52 16.62
N PHE A 286 -11.51 7.07 15.67
CA PHE A 286 -11.01 6.32 14.52
C PHE A 286 -11.13 7.11 13.22
N SER A 287 -10.02 7.19 12.50
CA SER A 287 -9.96 7.75 11.16
C SER A 287 -10.57 6.79 10.13
N MET A 288 -10.86 7.29 8.93
CA MET A 288 -11.27 6.46 7.80
C MET A 288 -10.24 5.35 7.51
N GLY A 289 -8.95 5.68 7.61
CA GLY A 289 -7.86 4.70 7.42
C GLY A 289 -7.95 3.55 8.41
N GLN A 290 -8.24 3.82 9.70
CA GLN A 290 -8.40 2.79 10.72
C GLN A 290 -9.64 1.91 10.49
N ILE A 291 -10.75 2.50 10.06
CA ILE A 291 -11.96 1.75 9.70
C ILE A 291 -11.67 0.80 8.54
N LEU A 292 -11.00 1.28 7.48
CA LEU A 292 -10.60 0.44 6.35
C LEU A 292 -9.64 -0.69 6.77
N CYS A 293 -8.70 -0.42 7.68
CA CYS A 293 -7.82 -1.45 8.24
C CYS A 293 -8.60 -2.52 8.99
N PHE A 294 -9.59 -2.13 9.78
CA PHE A 294 -10.46 -3.05 10.49
C PHE A 294 -11.27 -3.93 9.52
N LEU A 295 -11.84 -3.34 8.47
CA LEU A 295 -12.51 -4.09 7.40
C LEU A 295 -11.57 -5.06 6.68
N MET A 296 -10.31 -4.66 6.45
CA MET A 296 -9.29 -5.56 5.88
C MET A 296 -8.99 -6.75 6.79
N ILE A 297 -8.91 -6.56 8.11
CA ILE A 297 -8.71 -7.64 9.07
C ILE A 297 -9.89 -8.64 9.00
N ILE A 298 -11.13 -8.14 8.97
CA ILE A 298 -12.32 -8.96 8.79
C ILE A 298 -12.27 -9.71 7.46
N ALA A 299 -11.99 -9.02 6.35
CA ALA A 299 -11.88 -9.63 5.03
C ALA A 299 -10.81 -10.73 5.00
N GLY A 300 -9.65 -10.50 5.65
CA GLY A 300 -8.60 -11.49 5.79
C GLY A 300 -9.05 -12.73 6.58
N ALA A 301 -9.74 -12.54 7.69
CA ALA A 301 -10.29 -13.62 8.50
C ALA A 301 -11.33 -14.44 7.72
N LEU A 302 -12.25 -13.77 7.01
CA LEU A 302 -13.24 -14.43 6.15
C LEU A 302 -12.58 -15.18 4.99
N THR A 303 -11.53 -14.63 4.40
CA THR A 303 -10.73 -15.29 3.36
C THR A 303 -10.10 -16.57 3.89
N LEU A 304 -9.45 -16.53 5.06
CA LEU A 304 -8.84 -17.71 5.68
C LEU A 304 -9.89 -18.76 6.02
N TRP A 305 -11.02 -18.36 6.59
CA TRP A 305 -12.12 -19.26 6.91
C TRP A 305 -12.70 -19.93 5.67
N GLY A 306 -13.03 -19.15 4.63
CA GLY A 306 -13.58 -19.67 3.37
C GLY A 306 -12.61 -20.61 2.65
N MET A 307 -11.31 -20.23 2.57
CA MET A 307 -10.28 -21.07 1.96
C MET A 307 -10.04 -22.37 2.74
N SER A 308 -10.04 -22.32 4.09
CA SER A 308 -9.94 -23.51 4.92
C SER A 308 -11.11 -24.46 4.68
N ALA A 309 -12.34 -23.92 4.60
CA ALA A 309 -13.54 -24.72 4.32
C ALA A 309 -13.50 -25.34 2.91
N TYR A 310 -13.03 -24.56 1.91
CA TYR A 310 -12.86 -25.04 0.54
C TYR A 310 -11.89 -26.24 0.47
N HIS A 311 -10.69 -26.11 1.04
CA HIS A 311 -9.69 -27.16 1.02
C HIS A 311 -10.13 -28.42 1.81
N LYS A 312 -10.84 -28.26 2.92
CA LYS A 312 -11.44 -29.39 3.65
C LYS A 312 -12.44 -30.15 2.77
N ARG A 313 -13.31 -29.42 2.06
CA ARG A 313 -14.32 -30.03 1.17
C ARG A 313 -13.65 -30.79 0.01
N GLU A 314 -12.65 -30.21 -0.63
CA GLU A 314 -11.88 -30.85 -1.69
C GLU A 314 -11.20 -32.14 -1.20
N GLY A 315 -10.59 -32.11 -0.03
CA GLY A 315 -9.98 -33.29 0.58
C GLY A 315 -10.99 -34.40 0.87
N LEU A 316 -12.19 -34.08 1.37
CA LEU A 316 -13.27 -35.03 1.58
C LEU A 316 -13.79 -35.64 0.27
N LEU A 317 -13.93 -34.83 -0.77
CA LEU A 317 -14.34 -35.31 -2.10
C LEU A 317 -13.29 -36.25 -2.71
N ALA A 318 -12.01 -35.91 -2.61
CA ALA A 318 -10.92 -36.76 -3.07
C ALA A 318 -10.88 -38.11 -2.35
N ALA A 319 -11.03 -38.10 -1.03
CA ALA A 319 -11.10 -39.33 -0.23
C ALA A 319 -12.32 -40.20 -0.59
N ALA A 320 -13.48 -39.60 -0.83
CA ALA A 320 -14.69 -40.32 -1.25
C ALA A 320 -14.54 -40.99 -2.63
N VAL A 321 -13.88 -40.31 -3.58
CA VAL A 321 -13.57 -40.86 -4.92
C VAL A 321 -12.61 -42.06 -4.81
N GLU A 322 -11.59 -41.95 -3.95
CA GLU A 322 -10.61 -43.04 -3.76
C GLU A 322 -11.27 -44.27 -3.11
N MET A 323 -12.14 -44.08 -2.11
CA MET A 323 -12.90 -45.17 -1.51
C MET A 323 -13.79 -45.90 -2.53
N LYS A 324 -14.49 -45.14 -3.42
CA LYS A 324 -15.29 -45.73 -4.48
C LYS A 324 -14.45 -46.55 -5.47
N LYS A 325 -13.22 -46.09 -5.79
CA LYS A 325 -12.27 -46.85 -6.68
C LYS A 325 -11.81 -48.13 -6.01
N LYS A 326 -11.45 -48.11 -4.72
CA LYS A 326 -11.05 -49.33 -3.95
C LYS A 326 -12.19 -50.32 -3.83
N GLY A 327 -13.42 -49.89 -3.53
CA GLY A 327 -14.59 -50.74 -3.48
C GLY A 327 -14.98 -51.43 -4.82
N LYS A 328 -14.70 -50.77 -5.97
CA LYS A 328 -14.85 -51.39 -7.28
C LYS A 328 -13.77 -52.43 -7.60
N ARG A 329 -12.51 -52.25 -7.11
CA ARG A 329 -11.42 -53.19 -7.27
C ARG A 329 -11.57 -54.47 -6.42
N SER A 330 -12.21 -54.39 -5.28
CA SER A 330 -12.44 -55.54 -4.39
C SER A 330 -13.66 -56.40 -4.80
N ARG A 331 -14.46 -55.97 -5.78
CA ARG A 331 -15.63 -56.69 -6.33
C ARG A 331 -15.35 -57.35 -7.69
N LYS A 332 -14.13 -57.25 -8.20
CA LYS A 332 -13.58 -58.01 -9.33
C LYS A 332 -12.58 -59.03 -8.82
#